data_5e4fc37639b3c1ead8ede4e592059dd1
#
_entry.id   5e4fc37639b3c1ead8ede4e592059dd1
#
_cell.length_a   1.000
_cell.length_b   1.000
_cell.length_c   1.000
_cell.angle_alpha   90.00
_cell.angle_beta   90.00
_cell.angle_gamma   90.00
#
_symmetry.space_group_name_H-M   'P 1'
#
loop_
_entity.id
_entity.type
_entity.pdbx_description
1 polymer ?
#
loop_
_entity_poly.entity_id
_entity_poly.type
_entity_poly.pdbx_seq_one_letter_code
_entity_poly.pdbx_strand_id
1 'polypeptide(L)'
;MIETRKWIFHRISAIILAPLYVWLFFSLILLSTKNYPEAILFFTNPLFKILTIMLFFVAFFHARISLSEIFEDYIHNKKIKDVANILNLIFSIIIPIIILILLIYKI
;
A
#
# COMPACT_ATOMS: atom_id res chain seq x y z
N MET A 1 -11.73 -12.86 10.62
CA MET A 1 -12.20 -12.87 9.22
C MET A 1 -12.28 -14.31 8.73
N ILE A 2 -13.34 -14.66 8.01
CA ILE A 2 -13.49 -15.98 7.42
C ILE A 2 -12.46 -16.13 6.31
N GLU A 3 -11.82 -17.29 6.20
CA GLU A 3 -10.74 -17.55 5.22
C GLU A 3 -11.17 -17.23 3.78
N THR A 4 -12.41 -17.55 3.41
CA THR A 4 -12.94 -17.26 2.08
C THR A 4 -12.99 -15.77 1.80
N ARG A 5 -13.44 -14.95 2.75
CA ARG A 5 -13.44 -13.49 2.60
C ARG A 5 -12.04 -12.93 2.47
N LYS A 6 -11.11 -13.43 3.28
CA LYS A 6 -9.71 -13.02 3.24
C LYS A 6 -9.08 -13.32 1.88
N TRP A 7 -9.35 -14.50 1.35
CA TRP A 7 -8.89 -14.90 0.01
C TRP A 7 -9.44 -14.00 -1.08
N ILE A 8 -10.74 -13.68 -1.02
CA ILE A 8 -11.40 -12.80 -1.99
C ILE A 8 -10.81 -11.40 -1.94
N PHE A 9 -10.67 -10.81 -0.75
CA PHE A 9 -10.09 -9.48 -0.60
C PHE A 9 -8.64 -9.43 -1.05
N HIS A 10 -7.86 -10.47 -0.78
CA HIS A 10 -6.48 -10.57 -1.24
C HIS A 10 -6.41 -10.56 -2.76
N ARG A 11 -7.27 -11.32 -3.39
CA ARG A 11 -7.32 -11.41 -4.85
C ARG A 11 -7.81 -10.13 -5.50
N ILE A 12 -8.86 -9.51 -4.94
CA ILE A 12 -9.37 -8.23 -5.45
C ILE A 12 -8.32 -7.14 -5.33
N SER A 13 -7.63 -7.05 -4.19
CA SER A 13 -6.58 -6.06 -3.99
C SER A 13 -5.43 -6.25 -4.99
N ALA A 14 -5.06 -7.49 -5.29
CA ALA A 14 -4.03 -7.78 -6.28
C ALA A 14 -4.45 -7.31 -7.68
N ILE A 15 -5.71 -7.52 -8.05
CA ILE A 15 -6.25 -7.10 -9.35
C ILE A 15 -6.25 -5.56 -9.46
N ILE A 16 -6.59 -4.87 -8.38
CA ILE A 16 -6.55 -3.39 -8.35
C ILE A 16 -5.11 -2.89 -8.40
N LEU A 17 -4.19 -3.56 -7.69
CA LEU A 17 -2.79 -3.15 -7.63
C LEU A 17 -2.05 -3.33 -8.96
N ALA A 18 -2.39 -4.34 -9.75
CA ALA A 18 -1.66 -4.62 -10.99
C ALA A 18 -1.63 -3.40 -11.94
N PRO A 19 -2.76 -2.76 -12.30
CA PRO A 19 -2.72 -1.55 -13.12
C PRO A 19 -2.00 -0.40 -12.44
N LEU A 20 -2.15 -0.25 -11.12
CA LEU A 20 -1.50 0.82 -10.36
C LEU A 20 0.02 0.65 -10.35
N TYR A 21 0.52 -0.58 -10.23
CA TYR A 21 1.95 -0.85 -10.32
C TYR A 21 2.50 -0.57 -11.73
N VAL A 22 1.75 -0.92 -12.76
CA VAL A 22 2.13 -0.60 -14.13
C VAL A 22 2.23 0.91 -14.32
N TRP A 23 1.22 1.65 -13.86
CA TRP A 23 1.23 3.11 -13.90
C TRP A 23 2.43 3.68 -13.13
N LEU A 24 2.70 3.18 -11.93
CA LEU A 24 3.82 3.64 -11.12
C LEU A 24 5.15 3.36 -11.82
N PHE A 25 5.30 2.19 -12.41
CA PHE A 25 6.53 1.82 -13.12
C PHE A 25 6.83 2.80 -14.26
N PHE A 26 5.85 3.07 -15.11
CA PHE A 26 6.02 4.03 -16.19
C PHE A 26 6.24 5.45 -15.67
N SER A 27 5.56 5.83 -14.61
CA SER A 27 5.74 7.14 -13.98
C SER A 27 7.15 7.32 -13.43
N LEU A 28 7.72 6.30 -12.81
CA LEU A 28 9.09 6.35 -12.30
C LEU A 28 10.11 6.48 -13.43
N ILE A 29 9.88 5.81 -14.56
CA ILE A 29 10.73 5.94 -15.73
C ILE A 29 10.71 7.38 -16.25
N LEU A 30 9.54 7.98 -16.35
CA LEU A 30 9.38 9.37 -16.77
C LEU A 30 10.05 10.34 -15.79
N LEU A 31 9.85 10.13 -14.49
CA LEU A 31 10.39 11.00 -13.46
C LEU A 31 11.91 10.89 -13.34
N SER A 32 12.50 9.75 -13.73
CA SER A 32 13.94 9.56 -13.68
C SER A 32 14.70 10.51 -14.61
N THR A 33 14.02 11.05 -15.62
CA THR A 33 14.62 12.03 -16.56
C THR A 33 14.33 13.47 -16.16
N LYS A 34 13.59 13.71 -15.08
CA LYS A 34 13.15 15.04 -14.65
C LYS A 34 13.88 15.48 -13.39
N ASN A 35 14.04 16.79 -13.25
CA ASN A 35 14.61 17.38 -12.05
C ASN A 35 13.56 17.48 -10.93
N TYR A 36 14.00 17.90 -9.75
CA TYR A 36 13.12 17.97 -8.56
C TYR A 36 11.89 18.85 -8.77
N PRO A 37 11.97 20.09 -9.31
CA PRO A 37 10.78 20.90 -9.55
C PRO A 37 9.77 20.26 -10.48
N GLU A 38 10.23 19.57 -11.51
CA GLU A 38 9.34 18.88 -12.45
C GLU A 38 8.65 17.68 -11.79
N ALA A 39 9.37 16.95 -10.94
CA ALA A 39 8.80 15.84 -10.19
C ALA A 39 7.70 16.32 -9.23
N ILE A 40 7.90 17.44 -8.58
CA ILE A 40 6.88 18.03 -7.72
C ILE A 40 5.65 18.42 -8.53
N LEU A 41 5.83 19.02 -9.69
CA LEU A 41 4.71 19.37 -10.58
C LEU A 41 3.91 18.14 -11.00
N PHE A 42 4.59 17.02 -11.25
CA PHE A 42 3.90 15.77 -11.55
C PHE A 42 2.93 15.37 -10.42
N PHE A 43 3.39 15.43 -9.17
CA PHE A 43 2.57 15.04 -8.02
C PHE A 43 1.57 16.11 -7.59
N THR A 44 1.67 17.34 -8.07
CA THR A 44 0.65 18.36 -7.81
C THR A 44 -0.57 18.21 -8.69
N ASN A 45 -0.50 17.42 -9.76
CA ASN A 45 -1.66 17.10 -10.59
C ASN A 45 -2.67 16.31 -9.73
N PRO A 46 -3.93 16.80 -9.60
CA PRO A 46 -4.91 16.12 -8.73
C PRO A 46 -5.13 14.65 -9.08
N LEU A 47 -5.15 14.31 -10.36
CA LEU A 47 -5.34 12.93 -10.80
C LEU A 47 -4.18 12.03 -10.34
N PHE A 48 -2.94 12.45 -10.58
CA PHE A 48 -1.77 11.67 -10.20
C PHE A 48 -1.63 11.57 -8.69
N LYS A 49 -2.00 12.62 -7.96
CA LYS A 49 -1.99 12.61 -6.50
C LYS A 49 -2.97 11.59 -5.95
N ILE A 50 -4.19 11.56 -6.48
CA ILE A 50 -5.21 10.59 -6.09
C ILE A 50 -4.76 9.17 -6.40
N LEU A 51 -4.22 8.94 -7.60
CA LEU A 51 -3.71 7.61 -7.98
C LEU A 51 -2.60 7.12 -7.05
N THR A 52 -1.70 8.01 -6.66
CA THR A 52 -0.61 7.68 -5.74
C THR A 52 -1.15 7.30 -4.36
N ILE A 53 -2.11 8.07 -3.84
CA ILE A 53 -2.74 7.79 -2.55
C ILE A 53 -3.46 6.44 -2.60
N MET A 54 -4.24 6.18 -3.64
CA MET A 54 -4.93 4.90 -3.81
C MET A 54 -3.95 3.75 -3.87
N LEU A 55 -2.84 3.91 -4.60
CA LEU A 55 -1.81 2.89 -4.70
C LEU A 55 -1.27 2.51 -3.32
N PHE A 56 -0.90 3.50 -2.51
CA PHE A 56 -0.34 3.23 -1.18
C PHE A 56 -1.36 2.57 -0.26
N PHE A 57 -2.60 3.05 -0.23
CA PHE A 57 -3.62 2.44 0.63
C PHE A 57 -3.94 1.00 0.22
N VAL A 58 -4.12 0.75 -1.06
CA VAL A 58 -4.42 -0.60 -1.55
C VAL A 58 -3.21 -1.52 -1.36
N ALA A 59 -2.00 -1.02 -1.59
CA ALA A 59 -0.77 -1.79 -1.40
C ALA A 59 -0.60 -2.21 0.06
N PHE A 60 -0.82 -1.30 1.02
CA PHE A 60 -0.72 -1.64 2.43
C PHE A 60 -1.83 -2.58 2.88
N PHE A 61 -3.04 -2.41 2.36
CA PHE A 61 -4.13 -3.34 2.63
C PHE A 61 -3.79 -4.75 2.13
N HIS A 62 -3.28 -4.86 0.92
CA HIS A 62 -2.86 -6.14 0.34
C HIS A 62 -1.72 -6.77 1.15
N ALA A 63 -0.71 -5.98 1.51
CA ALA A 63 0.41 -6.45 2.32
C ALA A 63 -0.05 -6.93 3.70
N ARG A 64 -1.00 -6.24 4.32
CA ARG A 64 -1.56 -6.64 5.60
C ARG A 64 -2.21 -8.01 5.52
N ILE A 65 -3.01 -8.26 4.49
CA ILE A 65 -3.66 -9.55 4.30
C ILE A 65 -2.62 -10.63 4.04
N SER A 66 -1.62 -10.37 3.20
CA SER A 66 -0.56 -11.32 2.89
C SER A 66 0.25 -11.69 4.13
N LEU A 67 0.63 -10.71 4.95
CA LEU A 67 1.36 -10.95 6.19
C LEU A 67 0.52 -11.72 7.20
N SER A 68 -0.77 -11.43 7.29
CA SER A 68 -1.68 -12.15 8.18
C SER A 68 -1.77 -13.63 7.80
N GLU A 69 -1.82 -13.93 6.51
CA GLU A 69 -1.82 -15.33 6.03
C GLU A 69 -0.51 -16.03 6.38
N ILE A 70 0.63 -15.36 6.20
CA ILE A 70 1.95 -15.90 6.57
C ILE A 70 2.00 -16.19 8.07
N PHE A 71 1.51 -15.27 8.90
CA PHE A 71 1.51 -15.46 10.35
C PHE A 71 0.65 -16.65 10.77
N GLU A 72 -0.51 -16.84 10.14
CA GLU A 72 -1.37 -17.98 10.43
C GLU A 72 -0.71 -19.32 10.06
N ASP A 73 0.01 -19.34 8.93
CA ASP A 73 0.63 -20.57 8.44
C ASP A 73 1.92 -20.94 9.18
N TYR A 74 2.73 -19.96 9.58
CA TYR A 74 4.08 -20.21 10.09
C TYR A 74 4.25 -19.98 11.58
N ILE A 75 3.39 -19.18 12.20
CA ILE A 75 3.47 -18.91 13.64
C ILE A 75 2.45 -19.78 14.37
N HIS A 76 2.94 -20.71 15.20
CA HIS A 76 2.08 -21.65 15.92
C HIS A 76 1.72 -21.16 17.33
N ASN A 77 2.56 -20.32 17.94
CA ASN A 77 2.29 -19.76 19.27
C ASN A 77 1.23 -18.67 19.13
N LYS A 78 0.10 -18.88 19.78
CA LYS A 78 -1.05 -17.95 19.69
C LYS A 78 -0.70 -16.55 20.18
N LYS A 79 0.08 -16.44 21.25
CA LYS A 79 0.48 -15.16 21.83
C LYS A 79 1.33 -14.35 20.86
N ILE A 80 2.31 -15.01 20.24
CA ILE A 80 3.20 -14.38 19.24
C ILE A 80 2.41 -14.01 18.00
N LYS A 81 1.50 -14.86 17.56
CA LYS A 81 0.63 -14.59 16.41
C LYS A 81 -0.24 -13.37 16.66
N ASP A 82 -0.85 -13.23 17.81
CA ASP A 82 -1.68 -12.09 18.17
C ASP A 82 -0.87 -10.79 18.18
N VAL A 83 0.32 -10.80 18.76
CA VAL A 83 1.22 -9.64 18.77
C VAL A 83 1.63 -9.26 17.35
N ALA A 84 2.00 -10.24 16.53
CA ALA A 84 2.38 -10.00 15.14
C ALA A 84 1.22 -9.37 14.33
N ASN A 85 0.01 -9.87 14.51
CA ASN A 85 -1.17 -9.32 13.84
C ASN A 85 -1.50 -7.90 14.31
N ILE A 86 -1.33 -7.60 15.59
CA ILE A 86 -1.53 -6.27 16.14
C ILE A 86 -0.51 -5.29 15.55
N LEU A 87 0.76 -5.66 15.50
CA LEU A 87 1.81 -4.84 14.89
C LEU A 87 1.55 -4.62 13.41
N ASN A 88 1.13 -5.66 12.70
CA ASN A 88 0.76 -5.57 11.29
C ASN A 88 -0.38 -4.56 11.08
N LEU A 89 -1.41 -4.61 11.91
CA LEU A 89 -2.53 -3.68 11.88
C LEU A 89 -2.07 -2.24 12.12
N ILE A 90 -1.26 -2.02 13.15
CA ILE A 90 -0.77 -0.69 13.52
C ILE A 90 0.04 -0.08 12.37
N PHE A 91 1.01 -0.83 11.82
CA PHE A 91 1.84 -0.33 10.71
C PHE A 91 1.02 -0.11 9.46
N SER A 92 0.02 -0.95 9.19
CA SER A 92 -0.85 -0.81 8.03
C SER A 92 -1.72 0.44 8.07
N ILE A 93 -1.96 0.98 9.24
CA ILE A 93 -2.74 2.21 9.42
C ILE A 93 -1.82 3.42 9.49
N ILE A 94 -0.74 3.36 10.28
CA ILE A 94 0.13 4.50 10.55
C ILE A 94 0.91 4.94 9.32
N ILE A 95 1.51 4.00 8.61
CA ILE A 95 2.38 4.33 7.47
C ILE A 95 1.60 5.00 6.33
N PRO A 96 0.43 4.49 5.88
CA PRO A 96 -0.35 5.20 4.88
C PRO A 96 -0.79 6.59 5.32
N ILE A 97 -1.13 6.78 6.59
CA ILE A 97 -1.52 8.09 7.11
C ILE A 97 -0.35 9.06 7.05
N ILE A 98 0.86 8.63 7.43
CA ILE A 98 2.07 9.45 7.34
C ILE A 98 2.34 9.85 5.88
N ILE A 99 2.23 8.91 4.96
CA ILE A 99 2.42 9.15 3.53
C ILE A 99 1.39 10.16 3.01
N LEU A 100 0.12 10.00 3.41
CA LEU A 100 -0.95 10.93 3.03
C LEU A 100 -0.66 12.34 3.52
N ILE A 101 -0.25 12.50 4.78
CA ILE A 101 0.10 13.80 5.35
C ILE A 101 1.26 14.42 4.59
N LEU A 102 2.30 13.66 4.30
CA LEU A 102 3.46 14.16 3.56
C LEU A 102 3.08 14.60 2.14
N LEU A 103 2.23 13.85 1.46
CA LEU A 103 1.75 14.21 0.13
C LEU A 103 0.93 15.50 0.14
N ILE A 104 0.10 15.69 1.15
CA ILE A 104 -0.74 16.88 1.27
C ILE A 104 0.10 18.11 1.59
N TYR A 105 1.05 18.01 2.54
CA TYR A 105 1.82 19.18 3.02
C TYR A 105 3.04 19.50 2.17
N LYS A 106 3.65 18.50 1.54
CA LYS A 106 4.87 18.70 0.73
C LYS A 106 4.58 18.93 -0.75
N ILE A 107 3.43 18.50 -1.19
CA ILE A 107 3.04 18.57 -2.59
C ILE A 107 1.66 19.20 -2.71
#